data_423dda6db4006f9f738fc1bb5f93d71e
#
_entry.id   423dda6db4006f9f738fc1bb5f93d71e
#
_cell.length_a   1.000
_cell.length_b   1.000
_cell.length_c   1.000
_cell.angle_alpha   90.00
_cell.angle_beta   90.00
_cell.angle_gamma   90.00
#
_symmetry.space_group_name_H-M   'P 1'
#
loop_
_entity.id
_entity.type
_entity.pdbx_description
1 polymer ?
#
loop_
_entity_poly.entity_id
_entity_poly.type
_entity_poly.pdbx_seq_one_letter_code
_entity_poly.pdbx_strand_id
1 'polypeptide(L)'
;MVAIVADALGADAAPLACTDGMPGAAQHTLVLQLVAAGACLHYHGDFDWAGLAIGNWVMRAWRYGAADYLAALREVPICGRALGPEDVDADWDAGLAPAMRAHDRAIDEEAIVAILMQDLEGGGR
;
A
#
# COMPACT_ATOMS: atom_id res chain seq x y z
N MET A 1 -0.93 -8.44 -8.15
CA MET A 1 -1.11 -8.63 -6.69
C MET A 1 -2.30 -9.54 -6.34
N VAL A 2 -3.56 -9.20 -6.69
CA VAL A 2 -4.77 -9.98 -6.31
C VAL A 2 -4.66 -11.48 -6.66
N ALA A 3 -4.18 -11.80 -7.87
CA ALA A 3 -4.01 -13.20 -8.29
C ALA A 3 -3.00 -13.96 -7.39
N ILE A 4 -1.90 -13.32 -7.01
CA ILE A 4 -0.88 -13.94 -6.14
C ILE A 4 -1.47 -14.26 -4.77
N VAL A 5 -2.25 -13.34 -4.20
CA VAL A 5 -2.93 -13.55 -2.92
C VAL A 5 -3.98 -14.67 -3.03
N ALA A 6 -4.77 -14.65 -4.09
CA ALA A 6 -5.79 -15.69 -4.32
C ALA A 6 -5.16 -17.09 -4.47
N ASP A 7 -4.04 -17.20 -5.16
CA ASP A 7 -3.34 -18.47 -5.34
C ASP A 7 -2.69 -18.98 -4.04
N ALA A 8 -2.21 -18.09 -3.18
CA ALA A 8 -1.51 -18.45 -1.96
C ALA A 8 -2.44 -18.69 -0.77
N LEU A 9 -3.46 -17.86 -0.57
CA LEU A 9 -4.34 -17.88 0.59
C LEU A 9 -5.75 -18.40 0.29
N GLY A 10 -6.19 -18.33 -0.97
CA GLY A 10 -7.52 -18.80 -1.36
C GLY A 10 -8.64 -18.16 -0.53
N ALA A 11 -9.49 -18.99 0.06
CA ALA A 11 -10.63 -18.55 0.86
C ALA A 11 -10.25 -17.98 2.25
N ASP A 12 -9.02 -18.19 2.69
CA ASP A 12 -8.52 -17.70 3.98
C ASP A 12 -7.99 -16.27 3.91
N ALA A 13 -7.88 -15.70 2.70
CA ALA A 13 -7.48 -14.31 2.51
C ALA A 13 -8.55 -13.35 3.03
N ALA A 14 -8.13 -12.27 3.66
CA ALA A 14 -9.01 -11.12 3.90
C ALA A 14 -9.54 -10.59 2.54
N PRO A 15 -10.76 -10.02 2.50
CA PRO A 15 -11.30 -9.44 1.28
C PRO A 15 -10.34 -8.40 0.68
N LEU A 16 -10.00 -8.57 -0.58
CA LEU A 16 -9.04 -7.73 -1.29
C LEU A 16 -9.68 -7.12 -2.54
N ALA A 17 -9.55 -5.83 -2.72
CA ALA A 17 -10.00 -5.12 -3.90
C ALA A 17 -8.85 -4.32 -4.52
N CYS A 18 -8.65 -4.45 -5.83
CA CYS A 18 -7.66 -3.67 -6.56
C CYS A 18 -8.31 -2.40 -7.12
N THR A 19 -7.66 -1.25 -6.94
CA THR A 19 -8.12 0.03 -7.50
C THR A 19 -7.55 0.31 -8.89
N ASP A 20 -6.50 -0.42 -9.28
CA ASP A 20 -5.79 -0.23 -10.56
C ASP A 20 -5.36 1.24 -10.77
N GLY A 21 -4.67 1.76 -9.79
CA GLY A 21 -4.27 3.17 -9.71
C GLY A 21 -5.24 4.04 -8.90
N MET A 22 -5.33 5.33 -9.24
CA MET A 22 -6.21 6.25 -8.52
C MET A 22 -7.67 5.81 -8.64
N PRO A 23 -8.37 5.62 -7.52
CA PRO A 23 -9.75 5.12 -7.52
C PRO A 23 -10.70 5.97 -8.38
N GLY A 24 -11.40 5.33 -9.28
CA GLY A 24 -12.48 5.93 -10.06
C GLY A 24 -13.81 5.93 -9.28
N ALA A 25 -14.90 6.37 -9.93
CA ALA A 25 -16.19 6.56 -9.27
C ALA A 25 -16.75 5.27 -8.63
N ALA A 26 -16.55 4.11 -9.26
CA ALA A 26 -17.03 2.83 -8.72
C ALA A 26 -16.27 2.43 -7.46
N GLN A 27 -14.93 2.52 -7.48
CA GLN A 27 -14.09 2.21 -6.33
C GLN A 27 -14.36 3.21 -5.19
N HIS A 28 -14.54 4.49 -5.51
CA HIS A 28 -14.93 5.51 -4.53
C HIS A 28 -16.25 5.15 -3.83
N THR A 29 -17.26 4.77 -4.58
CA THR A 29 -18.55 4.33 -4.03
C THR A 29 -18.38 3.12 -3.12
N LEU A 30 -17.61 2.11 -3.54
CA LEU A 30 -17.33 0.92 -2.75
C LEU A 30 -16.65 1.28 -1.42
N VAL A 31 -15.61 2.09 -1.46
CA VAL A 31 -14.89 2.54 -0.25
C VAL A 31 -15.83 3.23 0.72
N LEU A 32 -16.67 4.17 0.25
CA LEU A 32 -17.64 4.86 1.09
C LEU A 32 -18.68 3.92 1.71
N GLN A 33 -19.16 2.94 0.95
CA GLN A 33 -20.09 1.94 1.46
C GLN A 33 -19.47 1.05 2.54
N LEU A 34 -18.22 0.62 2.34
CA LEU A 34 -17.48 -0.18 3.32
C LEU A 34 -17.24 0.61 4.61
N VAL A 35 -16.81 1.86 4.50
CA VAL A 35 -16.63 2.74 5.67
C VAL A 35 -17.96 2.97 6.40
N ALA A 36 -19.04 3.22 5.68
CA ALA A 36 -20.38 3.40 6.27
C ALA A 36 -20.88 2.13 6.97
N ALA A 37 -20.47 0.95 6.48
CA ALA A 37 -20.77 -0.34 7.10
C ALA A 37 -19.84 -0.66 8.31
N GLY A 38 -18.90 0.21 8.65
CA GLY A 38 -17.97 0.03 9.75
C GLY A 38 -16.78 -0.87 9.44
N ALA A 39 -16.49 -1.12 8.16
CA ALA A 39 -15.33 -1.90 7.78
C ALA A 39 -14.03 -1.15 8.10
N CYS A 40 -13.05 -1.88 8.61
CA CYS A 40 -11.68 -1.40 8.72
C CYS A 40 -10.98 -1.61 7.38
N LEU A 41 -10.50 -0.54 6.78
CA LEU A 41 -9.83 -0.59 5.48
C LEU A 41 -8.31 -0.56 5.67
N HIS A 42 -7.66 -1.44 4.95
CA HIS A 42 -6.20 -1.47 4.82
C HIS A 42 -5.84 -1.12 3.38
N TYR A 43 -4.82 -0.32 3.20
CA TYR A 43 -4.32 0.06 1.89
C TYR A 43 -2.89 -0.41 1.71
N HIS A 44 -2.65 -1.07 0.61
CA HIS A 44 -1.32 -1.34 0.10
C HIS A 44 -1.18 -0.75 -1.30
N GLY A 45 -0.02 -0.25 -1.61
CA GLY A 45 0.33 0.27 -2.92
C GLY A 45 1.84 0.41 -3.06
N ASP A 46 2.27 0.89 -4.21
CA ASP A 46 3.68 1.12 -4.47
C ASP A 46 4.27 2.16 -3.51
N PHE A 47 5.50 1.97 -3.09
CA PHE A 47 6.28 3.00 -2.40
C PHE A 47 6.81 4.00 -3.41
N ASP A 48 5.91 4.81 -3.97
CA ASP A 48 6.22 5.95 -4.80
C ASP A 48 5.24 7.09 -4.52
N TRP A 49 5.46 8.24 -5.13
CA TRP A 49 4.61 9.41 -4.88
C TRP A 49 3.16 9.20 -5.30
N ALA A 50 2.91 8.44 -6.35
CA ALA A 50 1.56 8.09 -6.79
C ALA A 50 0.87 7.17 -5.76
N GLY A 51 1.57 6.16 -5.25
CA GLY A 51 1.08 5.28 -4.19
C GLY A 51 0.73 6.05 -2.92
N LEU A 52 1.58 7.01 -2.50
CA LEU A 52 1.28 7.88 -1.37
C LEU A 52 0.05 8.77 -1.61
N ALA A 53 -0.08 9.34 -2.81
CA ALA A 53 -1.25 10.15 -3.16
C ALA A 53 -2.55 9.34 -3.13
N ILE A 54 -2.53 8.11 -3.63
CA ILE A 54 -3.66 7.17 -3.54
C ILE A 54 -3.93 6.83 -2.08
N GLY A 55 -2.90 6.52 -1.30
CA GLY A 55 -3.00 6.25 0.12
C GLY A 55 -3.65 7.39 0.89
N ASN A 56 -3.22 8.62 0.69
CA ASN A 56 -3.84 9.81 1.31
C ASN A 56 -5.33 9.90 0.99
N TRP A 57 -5.71 9.52 -0.23
CA TRP A 57 -7.11 9.55 -0.64
C TRP A 57 -7.92 8.39 -0.04
N VAL A 58 -7.41 7.16 -0.10
CA VAL A 58 -8.12 5.98 0.42
C VAL A 58 -8.21 6.04 1.93
N MET A 59 -7.22 6.64 2.56
CA MET A 59 -6.86 6.25 3.85
C MET A 59 -6.90 7.13 4.99
N ARG A 60 -7.86 6.84 5.74
CA ARG A 60 -7.80 7.28 7.13
C ARG A 60 -7.70 6.12 8.11
N ALA A 61 -7.68 4.92 7.63
CA ALA A 61 -7.75 3.76 8.48
C ALA A 61 -6.42 3.03 8.61
N TRP A 62 -5.79 2.49 7.59
CA TRP A 62 -4.53 1.83 7.82
C TRP A 62 -3.44 2.00 6.78
N ARG A 63 -2.28 1.48 7.00
CA ARG A 63 -1.09 2.12 6.73
C ARG A 63 0.13 1.29 6.83
N TYR A 64 0.87 1.26 5.79
CA TYR A 64 2.30 1.07 5.87
C TYR A 64 2.97 2.39 6.24
N GLY A 65 4.12 2.33 6.91
CA GLY A 65 4.86 3.49 7.37
C GLY A 65 6.32 3.44 6.98
N ALA A 66 7.11 4.35 7.54
CA ALA A 66 8.55 4.41 7.32
C ALA A 66 9.26 3.09 7.67
N ALA A 67 8.83 2.39 8.71
CA ALA A 67 9.41 1.11 9.10
C ALA A 67 9.20 0.03 8.03
N ASP A 68 8.04 -0.03 7.42
CA ASP A 68 7.72 -0.98 6.35
C ASP A 68 8.53 -0.68 5.09
N TYR A 69 8.64 0.58 4.72
CA TYR A 69 9.51 1.01 3.62
C TYR A 69 10.98 0.62 3.85
N LEU A 70 11.51 0.88 5.04
CA LEU A 70 12.88 0.52 5.38
C LEU A 70 13.09 -1.00 5.45
N ALA A 71 12.08 -1.76 5.83
CA ALA A 71 12.11 -3.23 5.73
C ALA A 71 12.10 -3.68 4.26
N ALA A 72 11.22 -3.11 3.44
CA ALA A 72 11.13 -3.41 2.02
C ALA A 72 12.44 -3.15 1.26
N LEU A 73 13.16 -2.07 1.60
CA LEU A 73 14.48 -1.77 1.01
C LEU A 73 15.52 -2.89 1.21
N ARG A 74 15.38 -3.71 2.25
CA ARG A 74 16.28 -4.84 2.52
C ARG A 74 15.97 -6.07 1.68
N GLU A 75 14.69 -6.22 1.30
CA GLU A 75 14.21 -7.38 0.54
C GLU A 75 14.36 -7.18 -0.98
N VAL A 76 14.37 -5.93 -1.45
CA VAL A 76 14.40 -5.61 -2.88
C VAL A 76 15.84 -5.42 -3.36
N PRO A 77 16.23 -6.00 -4.51
CA PRO A 77 17.56 -5.80 -5.10
C PRO A 77 17.92 -4.33 -5.29
N ILE A 78 19.22 -4.03 -5.30
CA ILE A 78 19.80 -2.67 -5.33
C ILE A 78 19.33 -1.81 -6.52
N CYS A 79 18.82 -2.41 -7.59
CA CYS A 79 18.33 -1.73 -8.80
C CYS A 79 16.84 -1.43 -8.73
N GLY A 80 16.41 -0.53 -7.86
CA GLY A 80 15.05 0.00 -7.86
C GLY A 80 14.91 1.21 -8.78
N ARG A 81 13.67 1.50 -9.20
CA ARG A 81 13.30 2.72 -9.92
C ARG A 81 13.51 3.93 -8.99
N ALA A 82 14.12 5.00 -9.49
CA ALA A 82 14.19 6.25 -8.73
C ALA A 82 12.80 6.86 -8.51
N LEU A 83 12.65 7.62 -7.43
CA LEU A 83 11.45 8.43 -7.22
C LEU A 83 11.33 9.50 -8.30
N GLY A 84 10.08 9.83 -8.68
CA GLY A 84 9.82 10.93 -9.59
C GLY A 84 10.05 12.29 -8.95
N PRO A 85 9.99 13.37 -9.75
CA PRO A 85 10.22 14.75 -9.26
C PRO A 85 9.07 15.29 -8.40
N GLU A 86 7.90 14.68 -8.47
CA GLU A 86 6.77 15.06 -7.64
C GLU A 86 6.96 14.51 -6.22
N ASP A 87 6.71 15.35 -5.25
CA ASP A 87 6.91 15.04 -3.84
C ASP A 87 5.57 15.02 -3.11
N VAL A 88 5.29 13.96 -2.40
CA VAL A 88 4.02 13.76 -1.67
C VAL A 88 4.31 13.30 -0.26
N ASP A 89 3.78 14.00 0.72
CA ASP A 89 3.81 13.53 2.11
C ASP A 89 2.71 12.49 2.37
N ALA A 90 2.99 11.56 3.26
CA ALA A 90 1.98 10.62 3.75
C ALA A 90 1.26 11.23 4.95
N ASP A 91 -0.04 11.45 4.84
CA ASP A 91 -0.85 12.09 5.89
C ASP A 91 -0.89 11.27 7.19
N TRP A 92 -0.57 9.99 7.10
CA TRP A 92 -0.64 9.04 8.24
C TRP A 92 0.72 8.73 8.87
N ASP A 93 1.83 9.03 8.22
CA ASP A 93 3.18 8.78 8.73
C ASP A 93 4.15 9.86 8.27
N ALA A 94 4.44 10.80 9.15
CA ALA A 94 5.36 11.89 8.86
C ALA A 94 6.81 11.44 8.58
N GLY A 95 7.16 10.20 8.89
CA GLY A 95 8.49 9.64 8.64
C GLY A 95 8.62 8.96 7.28
N LEU A 96 7.53 8.57 6.63
CA LEU A 96 7.57 7.77 5.41
C LEU A 96 8.16 8.54 4.23
N ALA A 97 7.63 9.70 3.89
CA ALA A 97 8.13 10.49 2.77
C ALA A 97 9.59 10.95 2.97
N PRO A 98 10.01 11.40 4.16
CA PRO A 98 11.43 11.66 4.43
C PRO A 98 12.33 10.44 4.23
N ALA A 99 11.90 9.25 4.65
CA ALA A 99 12.66 8.02 4.44
C ALA A 99 12.78 7.68 2.95
N MET A 100 11.70 7.82 2.18
CA MET A 100 11.71 7.61 0.74
C MET A 100 12.65 8.60 0.03
N ARG A 101 12.59 9.89 0.38
CA ARG A 101 13.51 10.91 -0.16
C ARG A 101 14.97 10.58 0.14
N ALA A 102 15.28 10.14 1.35
CA ALA A 102 16.65 9.82 1.76
C ALA A 102 17.26 8.67 0.96
N HIS A 103 16.45 7.72 0.52
CA HIS A 103 16.90 6.56 -0.25
C HIS A 103 16.71 6.71 -1.76
N ASP A 104 15.89 7.65 -2.22
CA ASP A 104 15.53 7.90 -3.63
C ASP A 104 15.16 6.62 -4.40
N ARG A 105 14.33 5.77 -3.78
CA ARG A 105 13.90 4.49 -4.36
C ARG A 105 12.40 4.31 -4.25
N ALA A 106 11.79 4.07 -5.41
CA ALA A 106 10.44 3.53 -5.49
C ALA A 106 10.51 1.99 -5.36
N ILE A 107 9.53 1.41 -4.68
CA ILE A 107 9.38 -0.03 -4.53
C ILE A 107 7.97 -0.39 -4.98
N ASP A 108 7.88 -1.25 -5.98
CA ASP A 108 6.61 -1.74 -6.48
C ASP A 108 6.02 -2.76 -5.48
N GLU A 109 4.73 -2.75 -5.30
CA GLU A 109 4.00 -3.60 -4.34
C GLU A 109 4.29 -5.08 -4.58
N GLU A 110 4.41 -5.50 -5.83
CA GLU A 110 4.72 -6.88 -6.19
C GLU A 110 6.09 -7.37 -5.68
N ALA A 111 7.01 -6.45 -5.45
CA ALA A 111 8.34 -6.78 -4.94
C ALA A 111 8.33 -7.12 -3.43
N ILE A 112 7.28 -6.76 -2.72
CA ILE A 112 7.14 -6.93 -1.27
C ILE A 112 5.91 -7.79 -0.89
N VAL A 113 5.51 -8.67 -1.76
CA VAL A 113 4.36 -9.58 -1.55
C VAL A 113 4.40 -10.26 -0.18
N ALA A 114 5.57 -10.68 0.29
CA ALA A 114 5.71 -11.35 1.57
C ALA A 114 5.26 -10.47 2.76
N ILE A 115 5.46 -9.15 2.69
CA ILE A 115 5.01 -8.21 3.72
C ILE A 115 3.48 -8.10 3.68
N LEU A 116 2.92 -7.93 2.49
CA LEU A 116 1.47 -7.86 2.30
C LEU A 116 0.77 -9.14 2.77
N MET A 117 1.35 -10.32 2.49
CA MET A 117 0.78 -11.60 2.90
C MET A 117 0.67 -11.70 4.43
N GLN A 118 1.66 -11.22 5.17
CA GLN A 118 1.60 -11.21 6.65
C GLN A 118 0.43 -10.37 7.18
N ASP A 119 0.14 -9.24 6.56
CA ASP A 119 -1.00 -8.40 6.94
C ASP A 119 -2.34 -9.09 6.65
N LEU A 120 -2.44 -9.79 5.52
CA LEU A 120 -3.65 -10.51 5.11
C LEU A 120 -3.93 -11.77 5.94
N GLU A 121 -2.88 -12.46 6.40
CA GLU A 121 -2.98 -13.63 7.28
C GLU A 121 -3.31 -13.22 8.73
N GLY A 122 -2.78 -12.09 9.18
CA GLY A 122 -2.92 -11.62 10.56
C GLY A 122 -4.25 -10.94 10.90
N GLY A 123 -5.16 -10.81 9.96
CA GLY A 123 -6.44 -10.13 10.16
C GLY A 123 -6.33 -8.63 10.38
N GLY A 124 -5.24 -8.03 9.93
CA GLY A 124 -4.94 -6.59 10.01
C GLY A 124 -4.58 -6.13 11.44
N ARG A 125 -3.49 -5.45 11.51
CA ARG A 125 -3.08 -4.74 12.75
C ARG A 125 -3.89 -3.47 12.93
#